data_01d690572139ef36dc516692accda6b3
#
_entry.id   01d690572139ef36dc516692accda6b3
#
_cell.length_a   1.000
_cell.length_b   1.000
_cell.length_c   1.000
_cell.angle_alpha   90.00
_cell.angle_beta   90.00
_cell.angle_gamma   90.00
#
_symmetry.space_group_name_H-M   'P 1'
#
loop_
_entity.id
_entity.type
_entity.pdbx_description
1 polymer ?
#
loop_
_entity_poly.entity_id
_entity_poly.type
_entity_poly.pdbx_seq_one_letter_code
_entity_poly.pdbx_strand_id
1 'polypeptide(L)'
;MRFFRQALIGLTLLTLSLGILAYAGSLIKDALTERFAQEARAPQPRERTFAVNVVTAEPKSITPQLEAFGEIKSRRTLDLRLAIGGQVTELSKNFVDGGQVKLGEKLVELNDADAQSSYLKAKADIMDAQAEVEDAGRALSLSQDELEAALRQANLRKLALSRQKDLQVRGVGTKAAVEAAELALSSAEQSVLNRRSAIDQAKARGASAGTRLIRAQLALDDASRRLEDTKLFSKFDGVLSNISLVEGGIVGANERIGRLIDPNSLEVAFRVSTEQYSRLLNEAGQLVSARVSVSLNLMGSEIATNAVLERDSGSVAEGQTGRLLYAKLDKAV
;
A
#
# COMPACT_ATOMS: atom_id res chain seq x y z
N MET A 1 54.82 131.82 43.76
CA MET A 1 54.47 130.62 44.54
C MET A 1 53.29 129.77 43.91
N ARG A 2 52.98 129.83 42.64
CA ARG A 2 51.90 129.05 42.02
C ARG A 2 52.39 127.76 41.37
N PHE A 3 53.62 127.64 40.98
CA PHE A 3 54.19 126.46 40.27
C PHE A 3 54.45 125.26 41.19
N PHE A 4 54.84 125.49 42.43
CA PHE A 4 55.14 124.42 43.39
C PHE A 4 53.89 123.68 43.86
N ARG A 5 52.75 124.33 43.85
CA ARG A 5 51.48 123.73 44.27
C ARG A 5 50.87 122.79 43.18
N GLN A 6 51.09 123.17 41.91
CA GLN A 6 50.63 122.31 40.81
C GLN A 6 51.51 121.06 40.58
N ALA A 7 52.82 121.21 40.81
CA ALA A 7 53.75 120.09 40.80
C ALA A 7 53.48 119.01 41.87
N LEU A 8 53.11 119.56 43.10
CA LEU A 8 52.78 118.65 44.21
C LEU A 8 51.46 117.88 43.98
N ILE A 9 50.45 118.56 43.38
CA ILE A 9 49.19 117.90 43.02
C ILE A 9 49.38 116.88 41.96
N GLY A 10 50.25 117.17 40.95
CA GLY A 10 50.60 116.21 39.89
C GLY A 10 51.33 114.95 40.42
N LEU A 11 52.25 115.19 41.36
CA LEU A 11 52.98 114.09 41.99
C LEU A 11 52.08 113.22 42.89
N THR A 12 51.13 113.81 43.63
CA THR A 12 50.17 113.04 44.44
C THR A 12 49.17 112.29 43.59
N LEU A 13 48.73 112.84 42.47
CA LEU A 13 47.88 112.13 41.54
C LEU A 13 48.64 110.99 40.85
N LEU A 14 49.92 111.23 40.55
CA LEU A 14 50.72 110.16 39.95
C LEU A 14 50.99 108.95 40.90
N THR A 15 51.31 109.31 42.18
CA THR A 15 51.47 108.27 43.22
C THR A 15 50.16 107.54 43.51
N LEU A 16 49.04 108.26 43.52
CA LEU A 16 47.72 107.67 43.75
C LEU A 16 47.36 106.75 42.60
N SER A 17 47.59 107.14 41.33
CA SER A 17 47.29 106.32 40.15
C SER A 17 48.20 105.06 40.10
N LEU A 18 49.51 105.24 40.48
CA LEU A 18 50.43 104.12 40.56
C LEU A 18 50.03 103.14 41.66
N GLY A 19 49.55 103.68 42.82
CA GLY A 19 49.04 102.87 43.95
C GLY A 19 47.82 102.07 43.56
N ILE A 20 46.87 102.70 42.81
CA ILE A 20 45.68 101.98 42.33
C ILE A 20 46.04 100.90 41.29
N LEU A 21 47.00 101.23 40.40
CA LEU A 21 47.47 100.23 39.45
C LEU A 21 48.19 99.02 40.11
N ALA A 22 49.02 99.35 41.16
CA ALA A 22 49.66 98.24 41.90
C ALA A 22 48.65 97.42 42.68
N TYR A 23 47.62 98.04 43.24
CA TYR A 23 46.55 97.36 43.96
C TYR A 23 45.67 96.52 43.00
N ALA A 24 45.34 97.07 41.87
CA ALA A 24 44.62 96.30 40.80
C ALA A 24 45.47 95.14 40.30
N GLY A 25 46.78 95.32 40.12
CA GLY A 25 47.68 94.22 39.74
C GLY A 25 47.80 93.11 40.77
N SER A 26 47.75 93.51 42.10
CA SER A 26 47.73 92.48 43.17
C SER A 26 46.42 91.71 43.21
N LEU A 27 45.28 92.37 43.02
CA LEU A 27 43.99 91.69 42.89
C LEU A 27 43.89 90.68 41.68
N ILE A 28 44.46 91.11 40.57
CA ILE A 28 44.54 90.28 39.42
C ILE A 28 45.45 89.03 39.64
N LYS A 29 46.59 89.31 40.32
CA LYS A 29 47.54 88.26 40.68
C LYS A 29 46.90 87.27 41.66
N ASP A 30 46.21 87.74 42.67
CA ASP A 30 45.53 86.84 43.63
C ASP A 30 44.39 86.03 42.96
N ALA A 31 43.61 86.71 42.14
CA ALA A 31 42.54 86.01 41.33
C ALA A 31 43.10 85.00 40.38
N LEU A 32 44.27 85.23 39.72
CA LEU A 32 44.93 84.27 38.87
C LEU A 32 45.53 83.10 39.70
N THR A 33 46.16 83.40 40.82
CA THR A 33 46.72 82.37 41.69
C THR A 33 45.61 81.47 42.28
N GLU A 34 44.46 82.04 42.64
CA GLU A 34 43.29 81.23 43.06
C GLU A 34 42.72 80.34 41.91
N ARG A 35 42.69 80.90 40.71
CA ARG A 35 42.24 80.08 39.56
C ARG A 35 43.24 79.02 39.20
N PHE A 36 44.53 79.24 39.26
CA PHE A 36 45.55 78.25 39.01
C PHE A 36 45.73 77.21 40.14
N ALA A 37 45.33 77.57 41.39
CA ALA A 37 45.34 76.70 42.56
C ALA A 37 44.11 75.80 42.64
N GLN A 38 43.05 76.10 41.89
CA GLN A 38 41.98 75.19 41.69
C GLN A 38 42.45 74.10 40.72
N GLU A 39 43.17 73.09 41.19
CA GLU A 39 43.35 71.86 40.53
C GLU A 39 41.94 71.39 40.10
N ALA A 40 41.76 71.19 38.78
CA ALA A 40 40.56 70.53 38.25
C ALA A 40 40.43 69.18 38.95
N ARG A 41 39.60 69.12 40.00
CA ARG A 41 39.15 67.83 40.51
C ARG A 41 38.45 67.11 39.39
N ALA A 42 39.19 66.22 38.73
CA ALA A 42 38.59 65.28 37.81
C ALA A 42 37.41 64.56 38.51
N PRO A 43 36.20 64.59 37.98
CA PRO A 43 35.10 63.85 38.59
C PRO A 43 35.54 62.44 38.71
N GLN A 44 35.63 61.87 39.90
CA GLN A 44 35.85 60.43 40.09
C GLN A 44 34.75 59.72 39.31
N PRO A 45 35.09 58.81 38.38
CA PRO A 45 34.07 58.01 37.67
C PRO A 45 33.28 57.29 38.76
N ARG A 46 32.03 57.68 38.96
CA ARG A 46 31.10 56.90 39.76
C ARG A 46 30.95 55.61 39.04
N GLU A 47 31.44 54.53 39.61
CA GLU A 47 31.11 53.15 39.11
C GLU A 47 29.60 53.08 39.01
N ARG A 48 29.13 53.06 37.76
CA ARG A 48 27.70 52.75 37.45
C ARG A 48 27.50 51.27 37.70
N THR A 49 27.04 50.89 38.87
CA THR A 49 26.54 49.56 39.15
C THR A 49 25.21 49.39 38.45
N PHE A 50 25.21 48.63 37.38
CA PHE A 50 23.97 48.21 36.74
C PHE A 50 23.45 46.99 37.51
N ALA A 51 22.21 47.03 37.98
CA ALA A 51 21.53 45.85 38.46
C ALA A 51 21.19 44.99 37.24
N VAL A 52 21.91 43.91 37.05
CA VAL A 52 21.62 42.90 36.02
C VAL A 52 20.99 41.68 36.68
N ASN A 53 19.86 41.25 36.16
CA ASN A 53 19.31 39.95 36.52
C ASN A 53 20.21 38.86 35.94
N VAL A 54 20.94 38.18 36.78
CA VAL A 54 21.74 37.00 36.39
C VAL A 54 20.92 35.74 36.63
N VAL A 55 20.81 34.92 35.60
CA VAL A 55 20.29 33.56 35.74
C VAL A 55 21.49 32.64 35.88
N THR A 56 21.55 31.95 37.01
CA THR A 56 22.59 30.91 37.20
C THR A 56 22.34 29.76 36.23
N ALA A 57 23.28 29.50 35.35
CA ALA A 57 23.20 28.35 34.43
C ALA A 57 23.47 27.07 35.21
N GLU A 58 22.44 26.31 35.47
CA GLU A 58 22.56 24.94 35.99
C GLU A 58 22.66 23.94 34.83
N PRO A 59 23.66 23.06 34.83
CA PRO A 59 23.73 22.01 33.83
C PRO A 59 22.54 21.08 34.02
N LYS A 60 21.60 21.12 33.07
CA LYS A 60 20.40 20.29 33.06
C LYS A 60 20.38 19.47 31.78
N SER A 61 20.18 18.16 31.92
CA SER A 61 19.99 17.30 30.75
C SER A 61 18.60 17.59 30.16
N ILE A 62 18.57 18.10 28.95
CA ILE A 62 17.32 18.42 28.23
C ILE A 62 17.24 17.44 27.06
N THR A 63 16.16 16.68 27.00
CA THR A 63 15.84 15.88 25.83
C THR A 63 15.17 16.80 24.79
N PRO A 64 15.78 16.98 23.61
CA PRO A 64 15.18 17.82 22.58
C PRO A 64 13.86 17.19 22.11
N GLN A 65 12.80 18.00 22.07
CA GLN A 65 11.51 17.61 21.51
C GLN A 65 11.38 18.17 20.10
N LEU A 66 10.89 17.36 19.21
CA LEU A 66 10.61 17.73 17.83
C LEU A 66 9.10 17.80 17.68
N GLU A 67 8.60 18.98 17.35
CA GLU A 67 7.18 19.20 17.09
C GLU A 67 6.93 19.24 15.58
N ALA A 68 5.88 18.55 15.13
CA ALA A 68 5.46 18.52 13.75
C ALA A 68 3.94 18.36 13.65
N PHE A 69 3.35 18.92 12.61
CA PHE A 69 1.93 18.73 12.30
C PHE A 69 1.76 17.53 11.40
N GLY A 70 0.72 16.74 11.65
CA GLY A 70 0.41 15.53 10.92
C GLY A 70 -1.07 15.32 10.71
N GLU A 71 -1.38 14.36 9.85
CA GLU A 71 -2.75 13.92 9.55
C GLU A 71 -2.91 12.46 9.99
N ILE A 72 -3.97 12.17 10.73
CA ILE A 72 -4.32 10.79 11.09
C ILE A 72 -5.01 10.15 9.90
N LYS A 73 -4.48 9.03 9.46
CA LYS A 73 -5.01 8.22 8.36
C LYS A 73 -5.15 6.77 8.77
N SER A 74 -6.10 6.08 8.18
CA SER A 74 -6.10 4.64 8.30
C SER A 74 -5.05 4.05 7.36
N ARG A 75 -4.25 3.15 7.89
CA ARG A 75 -3.26 2.36 7.15
C ARG A 75 -3.91 1.35 6.21
N ARG A 76 -5.14 0.92 6.54
CA ARG A 76 -5.89 -0.07 5.79
C ARG A 76 -7.18 0.54 5.27
N THR A 77 -7.10 1.00 4.03
CA THR A 77 -8.22 1.59 3.30
C THR A 77 -8.40 0.83 2.00
N LEU A 78 -9.64 0.44 1.69
CA LEU A 78 -10.01 -0.29 0.48
C LEU A 78 -11.08 0.48 -0.28
N ASP A 79 -10.80 0.85 -1.52
CA ASP A 79 -11.85 1.34 -2.43
C ASP A 79 -12.73 0.16 -2.84
N LEU A 80 -14.01 0.25 -2.52
CA LEU A 80 -15.00 -0.75 -2.88
C LEU A 80 -15.39 -0.56 -4.34
N ARG A 81 -15.16 -1.60 -5.14
CA ARG A 81 -15.48 -1.63 -6.56
C ARG A 81 -16.20 -2.91 -6.90
N LEU A 82 -17.17 -2.84 -7.79
CA LEU A 82 -17.84 -4.01 -8.32
C LEU A 82 -17.07 -4.56 -9.51
N ALA A 83 -16.85 -5.88 -9.52
CA ALA A 83 -16.13 -6.55 -10.61
C ALA A 83 -16.94 -6.55 -11.91
N ILE A 84 -18.27 -6.60 -11.79
CA ILE A 84 -19.21 -6.57 -12.91
C ILE A 84 -20.22 -5.42 -12.74
N GLY A 85 -20.79 -4.93 -13.84
CA GLY A 85 -21.87 -3.96 -13.82
C GLY A 85 -23.23 -4.63 -13.77
N GLY A 86 -24.21 -3.91 -13.24
CA GLY A 86 -25.58 -4.38 -13.17
C GLY A 86 -26.50 -3.45 -12.38
N GLN A 87 -27.77 -3.82 -12.28
CA GLN A 87 -28.72 -3.13 -11.44
C GLN A 87 -28.59 -3.64 -10.00
N VAL A 88 -28.57 -2.71 -9.04
CA VAL A 88 -28.55 -3.02 -7.61
C VAL A 88 -29.91 -3.50 -7.17
N THR A 89 -30.00 -4.71 -6.64
CA THR A 89 -31.25 -5.31 -6.13
C THR A 89 -31.38 -5.17 -4.62
N GLU A 90 -30.24 -5.22 -3.89
CA GLU A 90 -30.24 -5.15 -2.44
C GLU A 90 -28.98 -4.44 -1.93
N LEU A 91 -29.14 -3.58 -0.93
CA LEU A 91 -28.04 -2.98 -0.17
C LEU A 91 -28.15 -3.36 1.30
N SER A 92 -26.99 -3.61 1.94
CA SER A 92 -26.95 -3.76 3.40
C SER A 92 -27.47 -2.48 4.07
N LYS A 93 -28.20 -2.63 5.16
CA LYS A 93 -28.67 -1.49 5.98
C LYS A 93 -27.51 -0.64 6.51
N ASN A 94 -26.34 -1.25 6.64
CA ASN A 94 -25.11 -0.57 7.08
C ASN A 94 -24.35 0.07 5.91
N PHE A 95 -24.82 -0.08 4.65
CA PHE A 95 -24.14 0.48 3.48
C PHE A 95 -24.49 1.96 3.30
N VAL A 96 -24.07 2.75 4.29
CA VAL A 96 -24.24 4.21 4.36
C VAL A 96 -22.93 4.84 4.85
N ASP A 97 -22.74 6.14 4.62
CA ASP A 97 -21.59 6.86 5.16
C ASP A 97 -21.54 6.76 6.68
N GLY A 98 -20.41 6.34 7.23
CA GLY A 98 -20.23 6.08 8.66
C GLY A 98 -20.78 4.73 9.13
N GLY A 99 -21.38 3.93 8.26
CA GLY A 99 -21.89 2.60 8.62
C GLY A 99 -20.75 1.63 8.98
N GLN A 100 -20.94 0.85 10.04
CA GLN A 100 -20.00 -0.17 10.50
C GLN A 100 -20.35 -1.52 9.92
N VAL A 101 -19.36 -2.20 9.35
CA VAL A 101 -19.53 -3.50 8.70
C VAL A 101 -18.52 -4.50 9.21
N LYS A 102 -18.89 -5.77 9.18
CA LYS A 102 -18.02 -6.89 9.62
C LYS A 102 -17.44 -7.63 8.43
N LEU A 103 -16.33 -8.32 8.67
CA LEU A 103 -15.73 -9.24 7.70
C LEU A 103 -16.78 -10.25 7.21
N GLY A 104 -16.91 -10.37 5.86
CA GLY A 104 -17.85 -11.30 5.23
C GLY A 104 -19.31 -10.82 5.20
N GLU A 105 -19.62 -9.63 5.70
CA GLU A 105 -20.95 -9.05 5.57
C GLU A 105 -21.24 -8.73 4.10
N LYS A 106 -22.43 -9.15 3.59
CA LYS A 106 -22.89 -8.82 2.23
C LYS A 106 -23.27 -7.35 2.20
N LEU A 107 -22.55 -6.57 1.38
CA LEU A 107 -22.74 -5.12 1.26
C LEU A 107 -23.69 -4.74 0.15
N VAL A 108 -23.52 -5.36 -1.01
CA VAL A 108 -24.27 -5.06 -2.23
C VAL A 108 -24.62 -6.37 -2.93
N GLU A 109 -25.81 -6.45 -3.49
CA GLU A 109 -26.24 -7.50 -4.40
C GLU A 109 -26.77 -6.88 -5.68
N LEU A 110 -26.23 -7.35 -6.81
CA LEU A 110 -26.69 -6.98 -8.15
C LEU A 110 -27.73 -8.00 -8.63
N ASN A 111 -28.51 -7.61 -9.62
CA ASN A 111 -29.37 -8.56 -10.34
C ASN A 111 -28.52 -9.69 -10.92
N ASP A 112 -28.75 -10.90 -10.42
CA ASP A 112 -27.97 -12.09 -10.76
C ASP A 112 -28.64 -12.99 -11.79
N ALA A 113 -29.82 -12.63 -12.32
CA ALA A 113 -30.62 -13.49 -13.20
C ALA A 113 -29.84 -14.01 -14.43
N ASP A 114 -29.08 -13.15 -15.08
CA ASP A 114 -28.27 -13.53 -16.25
C ASP A 114 -27.07 -14.41 -15.87
N ALA A 115 -26.41 -14.08 -14.74
CA ALA A 115 -25.30 -14.87 -14.20
C ALA A 115 -25.76 -16.25 -13.74
N GLN A 116 -26.91 -16.33 -13.06
CA GLN A 116 -27.55 -17.58 -12.64
C GLN A 116 -27.93 -18.45 -13.84
N SER A 117 -28.52 -17.85 -14.88
CA SER A 117 -28.86 -18.55 -16.12
C SER A 117 -27.62 -19.11 -16.79
N SER A 118 -26.54 -18.34 -16.86
CA SER A 118 -25.24 -18.76 -17.41
C SER A 118 -24.61 -19.91 -16.61
N TYR A 119 -24.68 -19.84 -15.29
CA TYR A 119 -24.22 -20.92 -14.39
C TYR A 119 -25.01 -22.22 -14.62
N LEU A 120 -26.35 -22.15 -14.68
CA LEU A 120 -27.20 -23.34 -14.93
C LEU A 120 -26.93 -23.95 -16.29
N LYS A 121 -26.72 -23.13 -17.32
CA LYS A 121 -26.35 -23.61 -18.66
C LYS A 121 -25.00 -24.32 -18.64
N ALA A 122 -23.98 -23.72 -18.05
CA ALA A 122 -22.66 -24.36 -17.95
C ALA A 122 -22.71 -25.66 -17.14
N LYS A 123 -23.57 -25.74 -16.12
CA LYS A 123 -23.81 -26.95 -15.35
C LYS A 123 -24.44 -28.06 -16.18
N ALA A 124 -25.38 -27.72 -17.08
CA ALA A 124 -25.96 -28.68 -18.02
C ALA A 124 -24.91 -29.16 -19.03
N ASP A 125 -24.08 -28.26 -19.58
CA ASP A 125 -23.00 -28.60 -20.53
C ASP A 125 -21.97 -29.60 -19.92
N ILE A 126 -21.72 -29.52 -18.59
CA ILE A 126 -20.88 -30.52 -17.89
C ILE A 126 -21.58 -31.89 -17.88
N MET A 127 -22.87 -31.94 -17.57
CA MET A 127 -23.60 -33.21 -17.53
C MET A 127 -23.59 -33.88 -18.89
N ASP A 128 -23.78 -33.11 -19.97
CA ASP A 128 -23.69 -33.60 -21.34
C ASP A 128 -22.28 -34.10 -21.67
N ALA A 129 -21.24 -33.37 -21.32
CA ALA A 129 -19.86 -33.76 -21.54
C ALA A 129 -19.45 -35.01 -20.72
N GLN A 130 -19.98 -35.17 -19.50
CA GLN A 130 -19.81 -36.38 -18.68
C GLN A 130 -20.45 -37.60 -19.34
N ALA A 131 -21.69 -37.47 -19.83
CA ALA A 131 -22.38 -38.53 -20.55
C ALA A 131 -21.61 -38.97 -21.83
N GLU A 132 -21.01 -37.99 -22.55
CA GLU A 132 -20.18 -38.28 -23.73
C GLU A 132 -18.90 -39.08 -23.37
N VAL A 133 -18.25 -38.76 -22.24
CA VAL A 133 -17.08 -39.51 -21.72
C VAL A 133 -17.48 -40.95 -21.39
N GLU A 134 -18.62 -41.15 -20.73
CA GLU A 134 -19.14 -42.49 -20.41
C GLU A 134 -19.49 -43.29 -21.66
N ASP A 135 -20.11 -42.65 -22.65
CA ASP A 135 -20.43 -43.30 -23.93
C ASP A 135 -19.17 -43.73 -24.68
N ALA A 136 -18.16 -42.85 -24.73
CA ALA A 136 -16.87 -43.18 -25.31
C ALA A 136 -16.16 -44.34 -24.56
N GLY A 137 -16.28 -44.37 -23.23
CA GLY A 137 -15.78 -45.48 -22.40
C GLY A 137 -16.47 -46.81 -22.72
N ARG A 138 -17.81 -46.82 -22.86
CA ARG A 138 -18.58 -48.00 -23.26
C ARG A 138 -18.20 -48.46 -24.66
N ALA A 139 -18.03 -47.56 -25.62
CA ALA A 139 -17.61 -47.87 -26.98
C ALA A 139 -16.20 -48.49 -27.02
N LEU A 140 -15.28 -48.00 -26.20
CA LEU A 140 -13.93 -48.58 -26.08
C LEU A 140 -13.97 -50.00 -25.51
N SER A 141 -14.75 -50.24 -24.43
CA SER A 141 -14.92 -51.59 -23.86
C SER A 141 -15.47 -52.59 -24.90
N LEU A 142 -16.53 -52.19 -25.61
CA LEU A 142 -17.09 -53.03 -26.67
C LEU A 142 -16.06 -53.34 -27.77
N SER A 143 -15.28 -52.37 -28.21
CA SER A 143 -14.22 -52.57 -29.21
C SER A 143 -13.12 -53.50 -28.71
N GLN A 144 -12.82 -53.53 -27.43
CA GLN A 144 -11.86 -54.44 -26.79
C GLN A 144 -12.41 -55.88 -26.78
N ASP A 145 -13.69 -56.08 -26.43
CA ASP A 145 -14.35 -57.38 -26.45
C ASP A 145 -14.40 -57.96 -27.87
N GLU A 146 -14.69 -57.12 -28.88
CA GLU A 146 -14.68 -57.51 -30.29
C GLU A 146 -13.28 -57.92 -30.77
N LEU A 147 -12.21 -57.21 -30.35
CA LEU A 147 -10.83 -57.60 -30.66
C LEU A 147 -10.51 -58.95 -30.04
N GLU A 148 -10.90 -59.21 -28.80
CA GLU A 148 -10.68 -60.49 -28.14
C GLU A 148 -11.38 -61.61 -28.84
N ALA A 149 -12.61 -61.40 -29.28
CA ALA A 149 -13.35 -62.39 -30.12
C ALA A 149 -12.66 -62.65 -31.44
N ALA A 150 -12.16 -61.62 -32.15
CA ALA A 150 -11.42 -61.76 -33.41
C ALA A 150 -10.08 -62.48 -33.19
N LEU A 151 -9.36 -62.26 -32.10
CA LEU A 151 -8.13 -62.98 -31.76
C LEU A 151 -8.42 -64.48 -31.51
N ARG A 152 -9.48 -64.82 -30.79
CA ARG A 152 -9.90 -66.22 -30.61
C ARG A 152 -10.21 -66.89 -31.94
N GLN A 153 -10.94 -66.23 -32.85
CA GLN A 153 -11.25 -66.69 -34.14
C GLN A 153 -10.00 -66.95 -35.02
N ALA A 154 -9.05 -65.98 -35.02
CA ALA A 154 -7.78 -66.13 -35.75
C ALA A 154 -6.96 -67.36 -35.26
N ASN A 155 -6.93 -67.52 -33.91
CA ASN A 155 -6.24 -68.68 -33.30
C ASN A 155 -6.88 -70.01 -33.70
N LEU A 156 -8.22 -70.10 -33.71
CA LEU A 156 -8.92 -71.32 -34.22
C LEU A 156 -8.60 -71.62 -35.70
N ARG A 157 -8.53 -70.56 -36.54
CA ARG A 157 -8.14 -70.69 -37.94
C ARG A 157 -6.69 -71.14 -38.10
N LYS A 158 -5.78 -70.62 -37.28
CA LYS A 158 -4.36 -71.02 -37.21
C LYS A 158 -4.20 -72.52 -36.89
N LEU A 159 -4.94 -72.99 -35.87
CA LEU A 159 -4.96 -74.42 -35.49
C LEU A 159 -5.57 -75.33 -36.61
N ALA A 160 -6.60 -74.80 -37.32
CA ALA A 160 -7.17 -75.52 -38.46
C ALA A 160 -6.16 -75.64 -39.62
N LEU A 161 -5.43 -74.59 -39.94
CA LEU A 161 -4.35 -74.61 -40.95
C LEU A 161 -3.25 -75.61 -40.57
N SER A 162 -2.78 -75.60 -39.30
CA SER A 162 -1.79 -76.59 -38.83
C SER A 162 -2.26 -78.03 -39.06
N ARG A 163 -3.51 -78.33 -38.69
CA ARG A 163 -4.09 -79.66 -38.94
C ARG A 163 -4.10 -80.04 -40.44
N GLN A 164 -4.46 -79.12 -41.34
CA GLN A 164 -4.47 -79.39 -42.78
C GLN A 164 -3.06 -79.65 -43.32
N LYS A 165 -2.05 -78.89 -42.84
CA LYS A 165 -0.65 -79.14 -43.22
C LYS A 165 -0.14 -80.49 -42.72
N ASP A 166 -0.48 -80.91 -41.49
CA ASP A 166 -0.13 -82.21 -40.94
C ASP A 166 -0.78 -83.38 -41.78
N LEU A 167 -2.06 -83.23 -42.16
CA LEU A 167 -2.77 -84.21 -43.00
C LEU A 167 -2.13 -84.30 -44.39
N GLN A 168 -1.72 -83.19 -44.98
CA GLN A 168 -1.03 -83.16 -46.24
C GLN A 168 0.32 -83.90 -46.18
N VAL A 169 1.13 -83.62 -45.08
CA VAL A 169 2.40 -84.31 -44.88
C VAL A 169 2.22 -85.87 -44.77
N ARG A 170 1.09 -86.26 -44.15
CA ARG A 170 0.74 -87.72 -44.02
C ARG A 170 0.12 -88.32 -45.29
N GLY A 171 0.01 -87.52 -46.35
CA GLY A 171 -0.51 -88.02 -47.66
C GLY A 171 -2.03 -88.15 -47.78
N VAL A 172 -2.81 -87.76 -46.76
CA VAL A 172 -4.29 -87.79 -46.71
C VAL A 172 -4.97 -86.48 -46.96
N GLY A 173 -4.19 -85.34 -47.01
CA GLY A 173 -4.68 -84.01 -47.29
C GLY A 173 -4.40 -83.57 -48.73
N THR A 174 -5.22 -82.63 -49.27
CA THR A 174 -5.01 -82.02 -50.58
C THR A 174 -4.37 -80.65 -50.48
N LYS A 175 -3.58 -80.20 -51.46
CA LYS A 175 -2.97 -78.84 -51.54
C LYS A 175 -4.05 -77.72 -51.49
N ALA A 176 -5.17 -77.97 -52.21
CA ALA A 176 -6.31 -77.06 -52.22
C ALA A 176 -6.93 -76.85 -50.86
N ALA A 177 -6.96 -77.88 -49.96
CA ALA A 177 -7.46 -77.72 -48.57
C ALA A 177 -6.52 -76.89 -47.72
N VAL A 178 -5.20 -76.96 -47.89
CA VAL A 178 -4.23 -76.14 -47.20
C VAL A 178 -4.33 -74.70 -47.69
N GLU A 179 -4.41 -74.46 -48.99
CA GLU A 179 -4.60 -73.11 -49.55
C GLU A 179 -5.90 -72.46 -49.07
N ALA A 180 -7.01 -73.19 -49.00
CA ALA A 180 -8.26 -72.67 -48.41
C ALA A 180 -8.15 -72.29 -46.90
N ALA A 181 -7.40 -73.10 -46.11
CA ALA A 181 -7.18 -72.83 -44.72
C ALA A 181 -6.24 -71.62 -44.51
N GLU A 182 -5.26 -71.43 -45.44
CA GLU A 182 -4.40 -70.21 -45.41
C GLU A 182 -5.19 -68.92 -45.70
N LEU A 183 -6.05 -68.98 -46.76
CA LEU A 183 -6.95 -67.85 -47.03
C LEU A 183 -7.90 -67.54 -45.89
N ALA A 184 -8.46 -68.59 -45.25
CA ALA A 184 -9.30 -68.36 -44.04
C ALA A 184 -8.56 -67.79 -42.87
N LEU A 185 -7.26 -68.15 -42.64
CA LEU A 185 -6.42 -67.55 -41.63
C LEU A 185 -6.13 -66.06 -41.95
N SER A 186 -5.70 -65.80 -43.20
CA SER A 186 -5.43 -64.44 -43.67
C SER A 186 -6.63 -63.48 -43.44
N SER A 187 -7.83 -63.96 -43.81
CA SER A 187 -9.08 -63.22 -43.61
C SER A 187 -9.36 -62.95 -42.11
N ALA A 188 -9.10 -63.94 -41.23
CA ALA A 188 -9.24 -63.74 -39.77
C ALA A 188 -8.21 -62.74 -39.18
N GLU A 189 -6.96 -62.83 -39.69
CA GLU A 189 -5.90 -61.84 -39.28
C GLU A 189 -6.22 -60.45 -39.76
N GLN A 190 -6.77 -60.26 -40.94
CA GLN A 190 -7.27 -58.99 -41.45
C GLN A 190 -8.39 -58.44 -40.53
N SER A 191 -9.29 -59.27 -40.04
CA SER A 191 -10.33 -58.93 -39.10
C SER A 191 -9.72 -58.40 -37.77
N VAL A 192 -8.66 -59.02 -37.23
CA VAL A 192 -7.92 -58.56 -36.03
C VAL A 192 -7.36 -57.15 -36.25
N LEU A 193 -6.76 -56.90 -37.44
CA LEU A 193 -6.23 -55.56 -37.74
C LEU A 193 -7.33 -54.48 -37.75
N ASN A 194 -8.49 -54.82 -38.36
CA ASN A 194 -9.65 -53.94 -38.42
C ASN A 194 -10.17 -53.63 -37.01
N ARG A 195 -10.23 -54.61 -36.06
CA ARG A 195 -10.66 -54.39 -34.66
C ARG A 195 -9.64 -53.59 -33.88
N ARG A 196 -8.33 -53.74 -34.14
CA ARG A 196 -7.30 -52.85 -33.54
C ARG A 196 -7.50 -51.41 -33.96
N SER A 197 -7.73 -51.17 -35.25
CA SER A 197 -8.04 -49.81 -35.75
C SER A 197 -9.31 -49.24 -35.10
N ALA A 198 -10.34 -50.04 -34.84
CA ALA A 198 -11.54 -49.61 -34.14
C ALA A 198 -11.26 -49.18 -32.69
N ILE A 199 -10.36 -49.90 -31.98
CA ILE A 199 -9.91 -49.50 -30.62
C ILE A 199 -9.19 -48.15 -30.65
N ASP A 200 -8.28 -47.95 -31.63
CA ASP A 200 -7.56 -46.67 -31.72
C ASP A 200 -8.50 -45.49 -32.01
N GLN A 201 -9.54 -45.73 -32.84
CA GLN A 201 -10.61 -44.75 -33.06
C GLN A 201 -11.43 -44.48 -31.77
N ALA A 202 -11.78 -45.53 -31.02
CA ALA A 202 -12.52 -45.39 -29.76
C ALA A 202 -11.70 -44.62 -28.70
N LYS A 203 -10.38 -44.89 -28.59
CA LYS A 203 -9.47 -44.13 -27.74
C LYS A 203 -9.41 -42.67 -28.13
N ALA A 204 -9.31 -42.36 -29.43
CA ALA A 204 -9.29 -40.99 -29.94
C ALA A 204 -10.61 -40.25 -29.60
N ARG A 205 -11.77 -40.94 -29.71
CA ARG A 205 -13.06 -40.37 -29.27
C ARG A 205 -13.08 -40.11 -27.76
N GLY A 206 -12.58 -41.05 -26.94
CA GLY A 206 -12.47 -40.87 -25.50
C GLY A 206 -11.61 -39.66 -25.11
N ALA A 207 -10.45 -39.49 -25.78
CA ALA A 207 -9.59 -38.33 -25.56
C ALA A 207 -10.29 -37.00 -25.94
N SER A 208 -11.05 -37.02 -27.06
CA SER A 208 -11.82 -35.84 -27.49
C SER A 208 -12.95 -35.50 -26.49
N ALA A 209 -13.70 -36.52 -26.02
CA ALA A 209 -14.73 -36.34 -25.01
C ALA A 209 -14.15 -35.80 -23.69
N GLY A 210 -13.00 -36.35 -23.24
CA GLY A 210 -12.28 -35.83 -22.05
C GLY A 210 -11.87 -34.36 -22.20
N THR A 211 -11.42 -33.96 -23.39
CA THR A 211 -11.08 -32.54 -23.65
C THR A 211 -12.33 -31.63 -23.59
N ARG A 212 -13.49 -32.12 -24.09
CA ARG A 212 -14.75 -31.37 -23.99
C ARG A 212 -15.19 -31.22 -22.52
N LEU A 213 -15.06 -32.27 -21.72
CA LEU A 213 -15.38 -32.24 -20.29
C LEU A 213 -14.53 -31.16 -19.56
N ILE A 214 -13.21 -31.10 -19.83
CA ILE A 214 -12.33 -30.08 -19.25
C ILE A 214 -12.79 -28.68 -19.65
N ARG A 215 -13.17 -28.47 -20.93
CA ARG A 215 -13.69 -27.16 -21.38
C ARG A 215 -15.01 -26.79 -20.69
N ALA A 216 -15.92 -27.74 -20.54
CA ALA A 216 -17.18 -27.53 -19.84
C ALA A 216 -16.94 -27.20 -18.36
N GLN A 217 -15.96 -27.83 -17.70
CA GLN A 217 -15.56 -27.53 -16.32
C GLN A 217 -15.05 -26.09 -16.20
N LEU A 218 -14.18 -25.67 -17.11
CA LEU A 218 -13.68 -24.28 -17.11
C LEU A 218 -14.80 -23.28 -17.35
N ALA A 219 -15.76 -23.58 -18.21
CA ALA A 219 -16.92 -22.71 -18.44
C ALA A 219 -17.81 -22.61 -17.19
N LEU A 220 -17.99 -23.72 -16.45
CA LEU A 220 -18.73 -23.70 -15.18
C LEU A 220 -18.01 -22.83 -14.13
N ASP A 221 -16.70 -23.00 -14.00
CA ASP A 221 -15.90 -22.21 -13.05
C ASP A 221 -15.96 -20.72 -13.37
N ASP A 222 -15.94 -20.34 -14.66
CA ASP A 222 -16.11 -18.95 -15.11
C ASP A 222 -17.51 -18.42 -14.79
N ALA A 223 -18.55 -19.20 -15.05
CA ALA A 223 -19.93 -18.82 -14.75
C ALA A 223 -20.18 -18.71 -13.23
N SER A 224 -19.56 -19.59 -12.43
CA SER A 224 -19.61 -19.54 -10.96
C SER A 224 -18.98 -18.25 -10.43
N ARG A 225 -17.78 -17.90 -10.90
CA ARG A 225 -17.12 -16.64 -10.51
C ARG A 225 -17.97 -15.41 -10.87
N ARG A 226 -18.55 -15.38 -12.07
CA ARG A 226 -19.43 -14.27 -12.47
C ARG A 226 -20.67 -14.17 -11.57
N LEU A 227 -21.21 -15.30 -11.13
CA LEU A 227 -22.33 -15.33 -10.20
C LEU A 227 -21.90 -14.84 -8.80
N GLU A 228 -20.71 -15.21 -8.33
CA GLU A 228 -20.15 -14.69 -7.08
C GLU A 228 -19.88 -13.19 -7.16
N ASP A 229 -19.40 -12.68 -8.31
CA ASP A 229 -19.09 -11.28 -8.56
C ASP A 229 -20.34 -10.36 -8.57
N THR A 230 -21.54 -10.94 -8.62
CA THR A 230 -22.79 -10.19 -8.42
C THR A 230 -22.97 -9.71 -6.98
N LYS A 231 -22.20 -10.26 -6.03
CA LYS A 231 -22.28 -9.98 -4.60
C LYS A 231 -20.98 -9.41 -4.08
N LEU A 232 -21.05 -8.26 -3.44
CA LEU A 232 -19.90 -7.65 -2.79
C LEU A 232 -19.94 -7.91 -1.29
N PHE A 233 -18.87 -8.49 -0.77
CA PHE A 233 -18.69 -8.76 0.65
C PHE A 233 -17.57 -7.90 1.24
N SER A 234 -17.73 -7.47 2.50
CA SER A 234 -16.68 -6.79 3.23
C SER A 234 -15.45 -7.69 3.42
N LYS A 235 -14.27 -7.14 3.15
CA LYS A 235 -12.99 -7.88 3.27
C LYS A 235 -12.35 -7.78 4.66
N PHE A 236 -12.85 -6.89 5.52
CA PHE A 236 -12.43 -6.74 6.92
C PHE A 236 -13.47 -5.93 7.71
N ASP A 237 -13.37 -5.93 9.03
CA ASP A 237 -14.18 -5.10 9.90
C ASP A 237 -13.80 -3.63 9.73
N GLY A 238 -14.77 -2.76 9.45
CA GLY A 238 -14.44 -1.36 9.18
C GLY A 238 -15.64 -0.44 9.11
N VAL A 239 -15.36 0.80 8.76
CA VAL A 239 -16.34 1.87 8.59
C VAL A 239 -16.38 2.27 7.12
N LEU A 240 -17.57 2.42 6.60
CA LEU A 240 -17.82 2.84 5.22
C LEU A 240 -17.76 4.37 5.08
N SER A 241 -17.26 4.82 3.94
CA SER A 241 -17.13 6.25 3.62
C SER A 241 -17.28 6.48 2.11
N ASN A 242 -17.73 7.67 1.73
CA ASN A 242 -17.92 8.10 0.33
C ASN A 242 -18.81 7.13 -0.46
N ILE A 243 -19.94 6.77 0.11
CA ILE A 243 -20.93 5.90 -0.53
C ILE A 243 -21.68 6.69 -1.61
N SER A 244 -21.70 6.12 -2.83
CA SER A 244 -22.35 6.74 -4.01
C SER A 244 -23.45 5.89 -4.61
N LEU A 245 -23.81 4.76 -4.01
CA LEU A 245 -24.73 3.78 -4.55
C LEU A 245 -26.11 3.85 -3.86
N VAL A 246 -27.16 3.64 -4.64
CA VAL A 246 -28.54 3.55 -4.15
C VAL A 246 -29.21 2.29 -4.68
N GLU A 247 -30.14 1.74 -3.92
CA GLU A 247 -30.96 0.60 -4.33
C GLU A 247 -31.77 0.92 -5.59
N GLY A 248 -31.82 -0.01 -6.55
CA GLY A 248 -32.45 0.20 -7.85
C GLY A 248 -31.58 0.93 -8.88
N GLY A 249 -30.43 1.50 -8.47
CA GLY A 249 -29.48 2.16 -9.35
C GLY A 249 -28.75 1.17 -10.28
N ILE A 250 -28.16 1.69 -11.35
CA ILE A 250 -27.30 0.92 -12.27
C ILE A 250 -25.87 1.35 -12.01
N VAL A 251 -24.97 0.36 -11.89
CA VAL A 251 -23.54 0.57 -11.67
C VAL A 251 -22.73 -0.09 -12.77
N GLY A 252 -21.63 0.57 -13.17
CA GLY A 252 -20.69 0.05 -14.16
C GLY A 252 -19.68 -0.93 -13.56
N ALA A 253 -19.08 -1.78 -14.41
CA ALA A 253 -17.96 -2.60 -14.00
C ALA A 253 -16.77 -1.73 -13.57
N ASN A 254 -16.10 -2.12 -12.49
CA ASN A 254 -14.96 -1.42 -11.87
C ASN A 254 -15.29 0.01 -11.35
N GLU A 255 -16.54 0.38 -11.25
CA GLU A 255 -16.97 1.64 -10.66
C GLU A 255 -16.72 1.63 -9.15
N ARG A 256 -16.21 2.75 -8.63
CA ARG A 256 -16.01 2.93 -7.20
C ARG A 256 -17.32 3.34 -6.55
N ILE A 257 -17.84 2.51 -5.67
CA ILE A 257 -19.13 2.70 -5.00
C ILE A 257 -18.99 3.16 -3.54
N GLY A 258 -17.77 3.15 -3.01
CA GLY A 258 -17.49 3.56 -1.64
C GLY A 258 -16.06 3.25 -1.24
N ARG A 259 -15.78 3.43 0.03
CA ARG A 259 -14.49 3.14 0.66
C ARG A 259 -14.71 2.48 2.00
N LEU A 260 -13.96 1.42 2.27
CA LEU A 260 -13.92 0.74 3.55
C LEU A 260 -12.63 1.13 4.28
N ILE A 261 -12.76 1.60 5.52
CA ILE A 261 -11.66 2.12 6.36
C ILE A 261 -11.61 1.29 7.63
N ASP A 262 -10.42 0.81 7.98
CA ASP A 262 -10.19 0.12 9.25
C ASP A 262 -9.88 1.16 10.35
N PRO A 263 -10.78 1.36 11.33
CA PRO A 263 -10.59 2.33 12.41
C PRO A 263 -9.54 1.87 13.44
N ASN A 264 -9.18 0.59 13.47
CA ASN A 264 -8.20 0.04 14.42
C ASN A 264 -6.76 0.10 13.90
N SER A 265 -6.58 0.46 12.62
CA SER A 265 -5.28 0.49 11.97
C SER A 265 -4.91 1.93 11.59
N LEU A 266 -4.82 2.81 12.59
CA LEU A 266 -4.51 4.22 12.39
C LEU A 266 -3.01 4.49 12.44
N GLU A 267 -2.58 5.46 11.64
CA GLU A 267 -1.23 6.01 11.64
C GLU A 267 -1.29 7.54 11.49
N VAL A 268 -0.29 8.21 12.02
CA VAL A 268 -0.07 9.63 11.78
C VAL A 268 0.98 9.80 10.70
N ALA A 269 0.61 10.49 9.64
CA ALA A 269 1.51 10.92 8.60
C ALA A 269 1.92 12.38 8.88
N PHE A 270 3.19 12.63 9.15
CA PHE A 270 3.72 13.96 9.46
C PHE A 270 5.01 14.23 8.72
N ARG A 271 5.31 15.50 8.52
CA ARG A 271 6.44 15.92 7.71
C ARG A 271 7.48 16.63 8.57
N VAL A 272 8.74 16.24 8.37
CA VAL A 272 9.88 16.85 9.06
C VAL A 272 10.88 17.42 8.05
N SER A 273 11.64 18.44 8.45
CA SER A 273 12.71 18.97 7.60
C SER A 273 13.84 17.95 7.42
N THR A 274 14.68 18.13 6.41
CA THR A 274 15.84 17.25 6.18
C THR A 274 16.81 17.26 7.35
N GLU A 275 16.97 18.41 8.01
CA GLU A 275 17.82 18.53 9.20
C GLU A 275 17.25 17.76 10.39
N GLN A 276 15.93 17.88 10.62
CA GLN A 276 15.24 17.14 11.66
C GLN A 276 15.28 15.62 11.39
N TYR A 277 15.10 15.23 10.12
CA TYR A 277 15.17 13.84 9.72
C TYR A 277 16.55 13.22 10.00
N SER A 278 17.65 13.94 9.73
CA SER A 278 18.99 13.44 9.99
C SER A 278 19.25 13.09 11.47
N ARG A 279 18.55 13.77 12.39
CA ARG A 279 18.61 13.51 13.83
C ARG A 279 17.83 12.26 14.26
N LEU A 280 16.94 11.77 13.41
CA LEU A 280 16.15 10.56 13.64
C LEU A 280 16.80 9.30 13.05
N LEU A 281 17.97 9.44 12.44
CA LEU A 281 18.74 8.31 11.90
C LEU A 281 19.78 7.84 12.92
N ASN A 282 19.96 6.53 13.00
CA ASN A 282 21.07 5.93 13.73
C ASN A 282 22.38 6.03 12.92
N GLU A 283 23.50 5.59 13.51
CA GLU A 283 24.83 5.58 12.84
C GLU A 283 24.87 4.75 11.54
N ALA A 284 23.95 3.79 11.40
CA ALA A 284 23.80 2.99 10.18
C ALA A 284 22.88 3.65 9.12
N GLY A 285 22.39 4.87 9.36
CA GLY A 285 21.50 5.59 8.46
C GLY A 285 20.04 5.07 8.44
N GLN A 286 19.66 4.27 9.44
CA GLN A 286 18.31 3.73 9.58
C GLN A 286 17.48 4.57 10.53
N LEU A 287 16.17 4.67 10.27
CA LEU A 287 15.24 5.39 11.12
C LEU A 287 15.17 4.74 12.52
N VAL A 288 15.33 5.54 13.55
CA VAL A 288 15.20 5.09 14.94
C VAL A 288 13.72 4.94 15.29
N SER A 289 13.34 3.79 15.83
CA SER A 289 11.99 3.60 16.37
C SER A 289 11.83 4.46 17.62
N ALA A 290 11.23 5.63 17.46
CA ALA A 290 11.00 6.61 18.53
C ALA A 290 9.53 6.64 18.94
N ARG A 291 9.28 6.92 20.21
CA ARG A 291 7.91 7.19 20.70
C ARG A 291 7.52 8.61 20.29
N VAL A 292 6.32 8.72 19.76
CA VAL A 292 5.71 9.98 19.31
C VAL A 292 4.46 10.21 20.16
N SER A 293 4.37 11.35 20.81
CA SER A 293 3.14 11.79 21.46
C SER A 293 2.31 12.56 20.45
N VAL A 294 1.10 12.11 20.19
CA VAL A 294 0.16 12.73 19.26
C VAL A 294 -0.92 13.40 20.07
N SER A 295 -1.05 14.73 19.96
CA SER A 295 -2.09 15.48 20.64
C SER A 295 -3.01 16.17 19.62
N LEU A 296 -4.30 16.11 19.89
CA LEU A 296 -5.34 16.80 19.13
C LEU A 296 -6.06 17.77 20.07
N ASN A 297 -5.99 19.05 19.75
CA ASN A 297 -6.68 20.07 20.53
C ASN A 297 -8.07 20.34 19.92
N LEU A 298 -9.12 19.95 20.64
CA LEU A 298 -10.52 20.15 20.27
C LEU A 298 -11.16 21.11 21.28
N MET A 299 -11.22 22.40 20.95
CA MET A 299 -11.97 23.43 21.70
C MET A 299 -11.76 23.40 23.24
N GLY A 300 -10.51 23.17 23.70
CA GLY A 300 -10.17 23.17 25.13
C GLY A 300 -10.07 21.79 25.78
N SER A 301 -10.30 20.72 25.04
CA SER A 301 -9.96 19.35 25.45
C SER A 301 -8.79 18.85 24.63
N GLU A 302 -7.70 18.48 25.29
CA GLU A 302 -6.54 17.85 24.64
C GLU A 302 -6.70 16.34 24.71
N ILE A 303 -6.85 15.71 23.54
CA ILE A 303 -6.82 14.26 23.41
C ILE A 303 -5.39 13.88 23.01
N ALA A 304 -4.71 13.15 23.88
CA ALA A 304 -3.34 12.69 23.63
C ALA A 304 -3.30 11.17 23.53
N THR A 305 -2.57 10.65 22.53
CA THR A 305 -2.29 9.23 22.34
C THR A 305 -0.83 9.03 22.00
N ASN A 306 -0.33 7.83 22.23
CA ASN A 306 1.03 7.47 21.88
C ASN A 306 1.07 6.77 20.52
N ALA A 307 2.14 7.01 19.80
CA ALA A 307 2.45 6.37 18.55
C ALA A 307 3.92 5.94 18.51
N VAL A 308 4.23 5.02 17.65
CA VAL A 308 5.61 4.56 17.42
C VAL A 308 6.00 4.88 15.99
N LEU A 309 7.11 5.56 15.81
CA LEU A 309 7.69 5.85 14.50
C LEU A 309 8.16 4.54 13.85
N GLU A 310 7.55 4.18 12.72
CA GLU A 310 7.84 2.90 12.05
C GLU A 310 8.63 3.06 10.74
N ARG A 311 8.27 4.06 9.94
CA ARG A 311 8.81 4.19 8.58
C ARG A 311 8.82 5.61 8.07
N ASP A 312 9.63 5.85 7.06
CA ASP A 312 9.60 7.06 6.23
C ASP A 312 9.02 6.75 4.84
N SER A 313 8.63 7.81 4.15
CA SER A 313 8.30 7.71 2.73
C SER A 313 9.59 7.61 1.92
N GLY A 314 9.75 6.55 1.14
CA GLY A 314 10.91 6.38 0.25
C GLY A 314 11.01 7.44 -0.86
N SER A 315 9.98 8.29 -1.03
CA SER A 315 9.93 9.35 -2.03
C SER A 315 9.73 10.73 -1.40
N VAL A 316 10.36 11.74 -1.97
CA VAL A 316 10.04 13.14 -1.73
C VAL A 316 9.14 13.59 -2.87
N ALA A 317 7.92 14.06 -2.56
CA ALA A 317 7.00 14.53 -3.56
C ALA A 317 7.55 15.80 -4.23
N GLU A 318 7.35 15.92 -5.53
CA GLU A 318 7.81 17.05 -6.34
C GLU A 318 7.24 18.36 -5.80
N GLY A 319 8.10 19.38 -5.61
CA GLY A 319 7.73 20.68 -5.04
C GLY A 319 7.55 20.71 -3.51
N GLN A 320 7.86 19.63 -2.79
CA GLN A 320 7.75 19.58 -1.33
C GLN A 320 9.11 19.36 -0.67
N THR A 321 9.44 20.21 0.31
CA THR A 321 10.66 20.07 1.11
C THR A 321 10.42 19.19 2.33
N GLY A 322 11.42 18.37 2.72
CA GLY A 322 11.37 17.51 3.90
C GLY A 322 10.95 16.08 3.62
N ARG A 323 10.98 15.23 4.65
CA ARG A 323 10.63 13.81 4.63
C ARG A 323 9.28 13.57 5.30
N LEU A 324 8.46 12.73 4.67
CA LEU A 324 7.19 12.27 5.24
C LEU A 324 7.46 11.03 6.09
N LEU A 325 7.04 11.07 7.33
CA LEU A 325 7.19 10.00 8.31
C LEU A 325 5.82 9.47 8.71
N TYR A 326 5.80 8.22 9.12
CA TYR A 326 4.59 7.53 9.56
C TYR A 326 4.83 6.93 10.95
N ALA A 327 3.97 7.29 11.88
CA ALA A 327 3.94 6.71 13.21
C ALA A 327 2.62 5.94 13.42
N LYS A 328 2.73 4.68 13.83
CA LYS A 328 1.58 3.82 14.13
C LYS A 328 1.01 4.20 15.50
N LEU A 329 -0.29 4.45 15.58
CA LEU A 329 -0.96 4.70 16.85
C LEU A 329 -1.13 3.40 17.64
N ASP A 330 -0.93 3.49 18.96
CA ASP A 330 -1.09 2.34 19.87
C ASP A 330 -2.56 2.00 20.09
N LYS A 331 -3.46 2.98 20.04
CA LYS A 331 -4.92 2.81 20.16
C LYS A 331 -5.62 3.79 19.24
N ALA A 332 -6.80 3.39 18.74
CA ALA A 332 -7.74 4.32 18.12
C ALA A 332 -8.14 5.38 19.14
N VAL A 333 -8.16 6.64 18.71
CA VAL A 333 -8.49 7.82 19.53
C VAL A 333 -10.00 8.00 19.59
#